data_f8c05ec95df59ab93a48f3b0d927190a
#
_entry.id   f8c05ec95df59ab93a48f3b0d927190a
#
_cell.length_a   1.000
_cell.length_b   1.000
_cell.length_c   1.000
_cell.angle_alpha   90.00
_cell.angle_beta   90.00
_cell.angle_gamma   90.00
#
_symmetry.space_group_name_H-M   'P 1'
#
loop_
_entity.id
_entity.type
_entity.pdbx_description
1 polymer ?
#
loop_
_entity_poly.entity_id
_entity_poly.type
_entity_poly.pdbx_seq_one_letter_code
_entity_poly.pdbx_strand_id
1 'polypeptide(L)'
;MSKKRNIYSAYTKIIYNFVSTKPIKEDIMSDRQKKFILPEDEIPHYWYNIQADMVNKPLPLLHPATRQPLKAEDLYPIFAEELCKQELNTTDAWIEIPEEVRELYKNYRSTPLVRAYGLEKALGTPAHIYFKNESVSPVGSHKLNSALAQAYYCKKQGVTNITTETGAGQWGAALSYAAKAFGLELAVYMVKISYEQKPYRRSIMQTFGAQVTASPSMSTRAGKDILTQFPNHPGSLGTAISEAIELATTTPNCKYVLGSVLNQVSLHQTIIGLEAEKQMEMAGEYPDMVIACFGGGSNFGGITFPFMRHNILEGKKTRFIAAEPASCPKLTRGKFQYDFGDEAGYTPLLPMFTLGHDFTPANIHAGGLRYHGAGTIVSQLIKDGLMEAVDLQQLDTFKAGCLFAQAEGIIPAPESCHAIAATINEANKCKETGEEKVILFNLSGHGLIDMASYDKYLQGDLVNYSLSDEEIAENLEKIGSLA
;
A
#
# COMPACT_ATOMS: atom_id res chain seq x y z
N MET A 1 2.09 -21.36 -38.58
CA MET A 1 3.43 -21.46 -37.96
C MET A 1 4.42 -20.34 -38.34
N SER A 2 4.13 -19.43 -39.27
CA SER A 2 5.10 -18.38 -39.73
C SER A 2 5.01 -17.04 -38.99
N LYS A 3 3.92 -16.73 -38.30
CA LYS A 3 3.78 -15.45 -37.57
C LYS A 3 4.47 -15.40 -36.19
N LYS A 4 4.71 -16.54 -35.52
CA LYS A 4 5.39 -16.58 -34.21
C LYS A 4 6.92 -16.37 -34.31
N ARG A 5 7.55 -16.68 -35.44
CA ARG A 5 9.01 -16.48 -35.61
C ARG A 5 9.43 -15.02 -35.79
N ASN A 6 8.55 -14.16 -36.29
CA ASN A 6 8.88 -12.74 -36.50
C ASN A 6 8.85 -11.89 -35.23
N ILE A 7 8.08 -12.28 -34.22
CA ILE A 7 7.99 -11.54 -32.95
C ILE A 7 9.26 -11.75 -32.12
N TYR A 8 9.79 -12.97 -32.06
CA TYR A 8 11.05 -13.23 -31.39
C TYR A 8 12.25 -12.49 -32.01
N SER A 9 12.28 -12.36 -33.33
CA SER A 9 13.34 -11.63 -34.06
C SER A 9 13.29 -10.11 -33.82
N ALA A 10 12.11 -9.54 -33.66
CA ALA A 10 11.96 -8.11 -33.35
C ALA A 10 12.38 -7.78 -31.90
N TYR A 11 12.00 -8.63 -30.93
CA TYR A 11 12.40 -8.46 -29.53
C TYR A 11 13.89 -8.70 -29.31
N THR A 12 14.49 -9.68 -29.97
CA THR A 12 15.93 -9.93 -29.91
C THR A 12 16.74 -8.75 -30.48
N LYS A 13 16.24 -8.08 -31.54
CA LYS A 13 16.88 -6.87 -32.07
C LYS A 13 16.77 -5.64 -31.16
N ILE A 14 15.68 -5.50 -30.42
CA ILE A 14 15.50 -4.42 -29.45
C ILE A 14 16.41 -4.65 -28.23
N ILE A 15 16.59 -5.88 -27.78
CA ILE A 15 17.47 -6.22 -26.65
C ILE A 15 18.96 -6.08 -27.05
N TYR A 16 19.35 -6.49 -28.28
CA TYR A 16 20.75 -6.38 -28.73
C TYR A 16 21.23 -4.97 -29.01
N ASN A 17 20.34 -4.04 -29.34
CA ASN A 17 20.73 -2.64 -29.54
C ASN A 17 20.94 -1.83 -28.25
N PHE A 18 20.59 -2.38 -27.07
CA PHE A 18 20.84 -1.74 -25.77
C PHE A 18 22.10 -2.22 -25.07
N VAL A 19 22.72 -3.33 -25.51
CA VAL A 19 23.99 -3.78 -24.96
C VAL A 19 25.07 -3.40 -25.93
N SER A 20 25.51 -2.15 -25.88
CA SER A 20 26.81 -1.77 -26.46
C SER A 20 27.91 -2.53 -25.75
N THR A 21 28.54 -3.49 -26.44
CA THR A 21 29.68 -4.29 -25.96
C THR A 21 30.97 -3.47 -25.92
N LYS A 22 30.95 -2.20 -25.56
CA LYS A 22 32.17 -1.51 -25.15
C LYS A 22 32.48 -1.96 -23.72
N PRO A 23 33.72 -2.43 -23.43
CA PRO A 23 34.11 -2.69 -22.06
C PRO A 23 33.83 -1.43 -21.24
N ILE A 24 33.06 -1.57 -20.18
CA ILE A 24 32.88 -0.52 -19.19
C ILE A 24 34.28 -0.17 -18.73
N LYS A 25 34.79 1.03 -19.10
CA LYS A 25 35.96 1.58 -18.42
C LYS A 25 35.53 1.57 -16.94
N GLU A 26 36.32 0.85 -16.16
CA GLU A 26 36.28 0.86 -14.71
C GLU A 26 36.50 2.31 -14.21
N ASP A 27 35.50 3.13 -14.24
CA ASP A 27 35.39 4.15 -13.21
C ASP A 27 35.12 3.34 -11.93
N ILE A 28 36.21 3.13 -11.21
CA ILE A 28 36.18 2.49 -9.88
C ILE A 28 35.23 3.33 -9.03
N MET A 29 33.97 2.87 -8.93
CA MET A 29 32.93 3.43 -8.04
C MET A 29 33.22 3.05 -6.57
N SER A 30 34.49 3.10 -6.15
CA SER A 30 34.93 2.48 -4.90
C SER A 30 34.58 3.29 -3.63
N ASP A 31 34.11 4.54 -3.73
CA ASP A 31 33.88 5.39 -2.54
C ASP A 31 32.43 5.91 -2.40
N ARG A 32 31.50 5.52 -3.28
CA ARG A 32 30.11 6.00 -3.15
C ARG A 32 29.29 5.03 -2.33
N GLN A 33 28.88 5.46 -1.14
CA GLN A 33 27.96 4.68 -0.32
C GLN A 33 26.61 4.51 -1.06
N LYS A 34 26.19 3.24 -1.22
CA LYS A 34 24.94 2.89 -1.91
C LYS A 34 23.81 2.59 -0.94
N LYS A 35 24.11 2.08 0.25
CA LYS A 35 23.13 1.56 1.20
C LYS A 35 23.34 2.18 2.58
N PHE A 36 22.23 2.64 3.17
CA PHE A 36 22.19 3.25 4.48
C PHE A 36 21.28 2.42 5.38
N ILE A 37 21.79 1.99 6.53
CA ILE A 37 21.09 1.14 7.51
C ILE A 37 21.35 1.74 8.89
N LEU A 38 20.29 1.93 9.69
CA LEU A 38 20.42 2.34 11.08
C LEU A 38 20.78 1.12 11.95
N PRO A 39 21.61 1.29 12.98
CA PRO A 39 21.79 0.28 14.01
C PRO A 39 20.51 0.06 14.81
N GLU A 40 20.42 -1.07 15.52
CA GLU A 40 19.19 -1.47 16.24
C GLU A 40 18.73 -0.47 17.30
N ASP A 41 19.65 0.18 17.97
CA ASP A 41 19.40 1.20 19.01
C ASP A 41 18.87 2.53 18.44
N GLU A 42 18.99 2.74 17.12
CA GLU A 42 18.43 3.90 16.43
C GLU A 42 17.06 3.63 15.78
N ILE A 43 16.52 2.43 15.86
CA ILE A 43 15.14 2.13 15.42
C ILE A 43 14.18 3.05 16.19
N PRO A 44 13.23 3.72 15.52
CA PRO A 44 12.30 4.64 16.18
C PRO A 44 11.56 4.00 17.36
N HIS A 45 11.46 4.74 18.46
CA HIS A 45 10.71 4.33 19.65
C HIS A 45 9.25 4.80 19.62
N TYR A 46 8.90 5.69 18.70
CA TYR A 46 7.57 6.28 18.55
C TYR A 46 7.13 6.22 17.09
N TRP A 47 5.83 6.07 16.87
CA TRP A 47 5.19 6.39 15.60
C TRP A 47 4.81 7.86 15.59
N TYR A 48 4.74 8.45 14.41
CA TYR A 48 4.34 9.84 14.23
C TYR A 48 2.89 9.94 13.74
N ASN A 49 2.05 10.64 14.50
CA ASN A 49 0.66 10.92 14.16
C ASN A 49 0.54 12.32 13.54
N ILE A 50 0.50 12.39 12.22
CA ILE A 50 0.39 13.65 11.49
C ILE A 50 -0.86 14.45 11.85
N GLN A 51 -1.95 13.79 12.30
CA GLN A 51 -3.19 14.47 12.66
C GLN A 51 -2.98 15.56 13.75
N ALA A 52 -2.02 15.36 14.64
CA ALA A 52 -1.71 16.36 15.67
C ALA A 52 -1.24 17.69 15.08
N ASP A 53 -0.49 17.64 13.99
CA ASP A 53 0.16 18.81 13.37
C ASP A 53 -0.60 19.36 12.14
N MET A 54 -1.59 18.63 11.60
CA MET A 54 -2.43 19.11 10.50
C MET A 54 -3.21 20.36 10.89
N VAL A 55 -3.21 21.38 10.01
CA VAL A 55 -4.01 22.61 10.20
C VAL A 55 -5.51 22.29 10.16
N ASN A 56 -5.93 21.58 9.12
CA ASN A 56 -7.30 21.10 8.99
C ASN A 56 -7.34 19.61 9.34
N LYS A 57 -8.05 19.27 10.41
CA LYS A 57 -8.28 17.87 10.77
C LYS A 57 -9.25 17.22 9.79
N PRO A 58 -9.13 15.89 9.52
CA PRO A 58 -10.18 15.17 8.79
C PRO A 58 -11.55 15.37 9.42
N LEU A 59 -12.60 15.35 8.60
CA LEU A 59 -13.97 15.30 9.12
C LEU A 59 -14.16 14.04 9.96
N PRO A 60 -15.08 14.04 10.96
CA PRO A 60 -15.29 12.89 11.83
C PRO A 60 -15.83 11.69 11.07
N LEU A 61 -15.47 10.49 11.52
CA LEU A 61 -16.16 9.26 11.11
C LEU A 61 -17.60 9.30 11.60
N LEU A 62 -18.55 8.80 10.81
CA LEU A 62 -19.96 8.77 11.20
C LEU A 62 -20.45 7.34 11.44
N HIS A 63 -21.30 7.20 12.44
CA HIS A 63 -21.97 5.95 12.75
C HIS A 63 -22.91 5.55 11.59
N PRO A 64 -22.84 4.30 11.08
CA PRO A 64 -23.57 3.91 9.87
C PRO A 64 -25.09 4.10 9.96
N ALA A 65 -25.69 3.87 11.12
CA ALA A 65 -27.14 3.97 11.32
C ALA A 65 -27.60 5.38 11.75
N THR A 66 -26.89 6.04 12.68
CA THR A 66 -27.33 7.31 13.27
C THR A 66 -26.79 8.55 12.55
N ARG A 67 -25.76 8.39 11.72
CA ARG A 67 -25.05 9.49 11.02
C ARG A 67 -24.42 10.52 11.98
N GLN A 68 -24.28 10.20 13.25
CA GLN A 68 -23.62 11.05 14.22
C GLN A 68 -22.11 10.73 14.27
N PRO A 69 -21.26 11.71 14.65
CA PRO A 69 -19.84 11.47 14.86
C PRO A 69 -19.58 10.31 15.82
N LEU A 70 -18.68 9.41 15.43
CA LEU A 70 -18.31 8.23 16.21
C LEU A 70 -17.44 8.60 17.40
N LYS A 71 -17.62 7.84 18.48
CA LYS A 71 -16.69 7.73 19.60
C LYS A 71 -15.89 6.43 19.50
N ALA A 72 -14.79 6.34 20.23
CA ALA A 72 -13.95 5.13 20.21
C ALA A 72 -14.74 3.88 20.62
N GLU A 73 -15.66 4.03 21.59
CA GLU A 73 -16.50 2.94 22.10
C GLU A 73 -17.41 2.32 21.03
N ASP A 74 -17.85 3.11 20.06
CA ASP A 74 -18.70 2.65 18.96
C ASP A 74 -17.94 1.65 18.03
N LEU A 75 -16.61 1.71 18.03
CA LEU A 75 -15.74 0.83 17.24
C LEU A 75 -15.28 -0.43 18.02
N TYR A 76 -15.41 -0.45 19.34
CA TYR A 76 -14.96 -1.58 20.17
C TYR A 76 -15.57 -2.94 19.80
N PRO A 77 -16.81 -3.05 19.31
CA PRO A 77 -17.32 -4.33 18.84
C PRO A 77 -16.49 -4.95 17.70
N ILE A 78 -15.87 -4.12 16.86
CA ILE A 78 -15.15 -4.54 15.65
C ILE A 78 -13.65 -4.63 15.90
N PHE A 79 -13.03 -3.60 16.49
CA PHE A 79 -11.59 -3.46 16.65
C PHE A 79 -11.14 -3.56 18.12
N ALA A 80 -9.85 -3.78 18.33
CA ALA A 80 -9.26 -3.65 19.67
C ALA A 80 -9.34 -2.19 20.16
N GLU A 81 -9.61 -2.00 21.45
CA GLU A 81 -9.89 -0.67 22.05
C GLU A 81 -8.78 0.34 21.82
N GLU A 82 -7.51 -0.07 21.98
CA GLU A 82 -6.39 0.84 21.77
C GLU A 82 -6.27 1.29 20.32
N LEU A 83 -6.58 0.41 19.35
CA LEU A 83 -6.60 0.77 17.93
C LEU A 83 -7.68 1.81 17.63
N CYS A 84 -8.85 1.71 18.31
CA CYS A 84 -9.93 2.70 18.16
C CYS A 84 -9.54 4.08 18.74
N LYS A 85 -8.81 4.10 19.86
CA LYS A 85 -8.27 5.34 20.43
C LYS A 85 -7.24 5.97 19.50
N GLN A 86 -6.33 5.18 18.93
CA GLN A 86 -5.34 5.66 17.97
C GLN A 86 -5.99 6.16 16.67
N GLU A 87 -7.06 5.50 16.20
CA GLU A 87 -7.83 5.92 15.02
C GLU A 87 -8.36 7.35 15.14
N LEU A 88 -8.90 7.70 16.33
CA LEU A 88 -9.52 8.98 16.61
C LEU A 88 -8.61 10.00 17.30
N ASN A 89 -7.32 9.66 17.52
CA ASN A 89 -6.37 10.56 18.18
C ASN A 89 -5.93 11.67 17.23
N THR A 90 -6.28 12.90 17.56
CA THR A 90 -5.94 14.11 16.79
C THR A 90 -5.01 15.06 17.54
N THR A 91 -4.53 14.67 18.74
CA THR A 91 -3.80 15.56 19.67
C THR A 91 -2.36 15.13 19.92
N ASP A 92 -2.11 13.83 20.05
CA ASP A 92 -0.79 13.34 20.41
C ASP A 92 0.02 13.06 19.13
N ALA A 93 1.07 13.85 18.92
CA ALA A 93 1.93 13.72 17.74
C ALA A 93 2.79 12.45 17.77
N TRP A 94 3.14 11.97 18.94
CA TRP A 94 4.04 10.85 19.14
C TRP A 94 3.39 9.76 19.97
N ILE A 95 3.26 8.57 19.38
CA ILE A 95 2.67 7.39 20.02
C ILE A 95 3.78 6.37 20.25
N GLU A 96 4.00 5.97 21.50
CA GLU A 96 5.05 5.02 21.84
C GLU A 96 4.83 3.66 21.18
N ILE A 97 5.90 3.11 20.59
CA ILE A 97 5.92 1.76 20.05
C ILE A 97 6.16 0.79 21.20
N PRO A 98 5.22 -0.13 21.48
CA PRO A 98 5.40 -1.12 22.55
C PRO A 98 6.71 -1.90 22.40
N GLU A 99 7.35 -2.21 23.51
CA GLU A 99 8.64 -2.91 23.52
C GLU A 99 8.56 -4.25 22.79
N GLU A 100 7.48 -5.02 22.99
CA GLU A 100 7.29 -6.31 22.34
C GLU A 100 7.15 -6.18 20.81
N VAL A 101 6.61 -5.07 20.33
CA VAL A 101 6.55 -4.77 18.88
C VAL A 101 7.94 -4.38 18.37
N ARG A 102 8.70 -3.56 19.13
CA ARG A 102 10.07 -3.17 18.78
C ARG A 102 11.03 -4.36 18.74
N GLU A 103 10.89 -5.32 19.66
CA GLU A 103 11.67 -6.57 19.63
C GLU A 103 11.40 -7.38 18.35
N LEU A 104 10.16 -7.46 17.89
CA LEU A 104 9.84 -8.12 16.61
C LEU A 104 10.31 -7.30 15.40
N TYR A 105 10.33 -5.97 15.51
CA TYR A 105 10.89 -5.11 14.47
C TYR A 105 12.38 -5.37 14.26
N LYS A 106 13.18 -5.62 15.28
CA LYS A 106 14.61 -5.94 15.17
C LYS A 106 14.91 -7.12 14.24
N ASN A 107 13.94 -8.03 13.99
CA ASN A 107 14.14 -9.12 13.05
C ASN A 107 14.37 -8.67 11.60
N TYR A 108 14.00 -7.42 11.23
CA TYR A 108 14.11 -6.95 9.84
C TYR A 108 14.32 -5.43 9.68
N ARG A 109 14.13 -4.63 10.74
CA ARG A 109 14.40 -3.20 10.74
C ARG A 109 15.82 -2.92 11.31
N SER A 110 16.42 -1.80 10.93
CA SER A 110 15.93 -0.84 9.94
C SER A 110 15.96 -1.43 8.54
N THR A 111 14.92 -1.15 7.73
CA THR A 111 14.98 -1.52 6.31
C THR A 111 15.96 -0.58 5.57
N PRO A 112 16.68 -1.06 4.56
CA PRO A 112 17.69 -0.23 3.89
C PRO A 112 17.08 0.95 3.13
N LEU A 113 17.72 2.11 3.22
CA LEU A 113 17.64 3.14 2.18
C LEU A 113 18.74 2.88 1.17
N VAL A 114 18.41 2.90 -0.12
CA VAL A 114 19.35 2.55 -1.19
C VAL A 114 19.36 3.62 -2.27
N ARG A 115 20.55 4.10 -2.67
CA ARG A 115 20.70 4.95 -3.85
C ARG A 115 20.61 4.11 -5.12
N ALA A 116 19.73 4.45 -6.02
CA ALA A 116 19.46 3.70 -7.26
C ALA A 116 20.39 4.11 -8.41
N TYR A 117 21.72 4.01 -8.21
CA TYR A 117 22.70 4.39 -9.22
C TYR A 117 22.53 3.68 -10.57
N GLY A 118 22.06 2.43 -10.55
CA GLY A 118 21.77 1.67 -11.77
C GLY A 118 20.62 2.28 -12.56
N LEU A 119 19.55 2.68 -11.86
CA LEU A 119 18.40 3.32 -12.48
C LEU A 119 18.73 4.73 -12.98
N GLU A 120 19.44 5.54 -12.18
CA GLU A 120 19.94 6.86 -12.62
C GLU A 120 20.73 6.77 -13.92
N LYS A 121 21.67 5.81 -13.99
CA LYS A 121 22.48 5.56 -15.18
C LYS A 121 21.63 5.10 -16.36
N ALA A 122 20.68 4.20 -16.13
CA ALA A 122 19.82 3.67 -17.20
C ALA A 122 18.94 4.77 -17.82
N LEU A 123 18.48 5.73 -17.00
CA LEU A 123 17.68 6.88 -17.43
C LEU A 123 18.54 7.99 -18.03
N GLY A 124 19.81 8.09 -17.65
CA GLY A 124 20.70 9.21 -18.00
C GLY A 124 20.18 10.54 -17.45
N THR A 125 19.68 10.51 -16.21
CA THR A 125 19.11 11.66 -15.49
C THR A 125 20.14 12.26 -14.53
N PRO A 126 20.11 13.59 -14.28
CA PRO A 126 20.87 14.20 -13.19
C PRO A 126 20.20 13.99 -11.81
N ALA A 127 18.96 13.47 -11.76
CA ALA A 127 18.26 13.24 -10.51
C ALA A 127 18.97 12.21 -9.63
N HIS A 128 18.96 12.45 -8.32
CA HIS A 128 19.41 11.51 -7.29
C HIS A 128 18.22 10.67 -6.82
N ILE A 129 18.21 9.38 -7.16
CA ILE A 129 17.09 8.50 -6.87
C ILE A 129 17.41 7.56 -5.70
N TYR A 130 16.58 7.63 -4.65
CA TYR A 130 16.64 6.76 -3.49
C TYR A 130 15.37 5.91 -3.36
N PHE A 131 15.52 4.70 -2.87
CA PHE A 131 14.36 3.91 -2.47
C PHE A 131 14.51 3.34 -1.07
N LYS A 132 13.43 3.46 -0.29
CA LYS A 132 13.28 2.79 1.01
C LYS A 132 12.81 1.36 0.73
N ASN A 133 13.61 0.38 1.12
CA ASN A 133 13.40 -1.01 0.71
C ASN A 133 12.61 -1.81 1.75
N GLU A 134 11.29 -1.71 1.73
CA GLU A 134 10.38 -2.51 2.58
C GLU A 134 10.20 -3.97 2.10
N SER A 135 10.76 -4.32 0.95
CA SER A 135 10.68 -5.69 0.40
C SER A 135 11.48 -6.73 1.17
N VAL A 136 12.38 -6.29 2.06
CA VAL A 136 13.26 -7.17 2.85
C VAL A 136 12.59 -7.74 4.11
N SER A 137 11.37 -7.34 4.44
CA SER A 137 10.65 -7.90 5.58
C SER A 137 10.40 -9.41 5.41
N PRO A 138 10.20 -10.18 6.49
CA PRO A 138 9.95 -11.64 6.42
C PRO A 138 8.81 -12.06 5.49
N VAL A 139 7.88 -11.15 5.21
CA VAL A 139 6.73 -11.38 4.32
C VAL A 139 6.84 -10.64 2.99
N GLY A 140 7.96 -9.96 2.76
CA GLY A 140 8.28 -9.27 1.51
C GLY A 140 7.50 -7.99 1.25
N SER A 141 6.96 -7.32 2.28
CA SER A 141 6.25 -6.04 2.13
C SER A 141 6.19 -5.22 3.42
N HIS A 142 5.93 -3.91 3.30
CA HIS A 142 5.72 -2.94 4.39
C HIS A 142 4.59 -3.31 5.36
N LYS A 143 3.64 -4.16 4.93
CA LYS A 143 2.41 -4.43 5.69
C LYS A 143 2.68 -5.06 7.04
N LEU A 144 3.83 -5.72 7.21
CA LEU A 144 4.23 -6.34 8.48
C LEU A 144 4.33 -5.33 9.63
N ASN A 145 4.70 -4.08 9.34
CA ASN A 145 4.84 -3.05 10.37
C ASN A 145 3.53 -2.85 11.16
N SER A 146 2.43 -2.64 10.47
CA SER A 146 1.11 -2.48 11.11
C SER A 146 0.52 -3.80 11.59
N ALA A 147 0.80 -4.92 10.91
CA ALA A 147 0.30 -6.23 11.33
C ALA A 147 0.80 -6.61 12.73
N LEU A 148 2.07 -6.37 13.04
CA LEU A 148 2.65 -6.60 14.36
C LEU A 148 2.01 -5.72 15.43
N ALA A 149 1.83 -4.43 15.17
CA ALA A 149 1.20 -3.49 16.11
C ALA A 149 -0.25 -3.90 16.43
N GLN A 150 -1.06 -4.18 15.40
CA GLN A 150 -2.46 -4.54 15.57
C GLN A 150 -2.62 -5.89 16.28
N ALA A 151 -1.81 -6.90 15.93
CA ALA A 151 -1.82 -8.20 16.60
C ALA A 151 -1.41 -8.07 18.09
N TYR A 152 -0.41 -7.23 18.40
CA TYR A 152 -0.01 -6.92 19.76
C TYR A 152 -1.18 -6.37 20.58
N TYR A 153 -1.87 -5.33 20.09
CA TYR A 153 -2.96 -4.71 20.83
C TYR A 153 -4.15 -5.66 20.99
N CYS A 154 -4.46 -6.49 20.01
CA CYS A 154 -5.43 -7.57 20.17
C CYS A 154 -5.01 -8.54 21.29
N LYS A 155 -3.76 -9.00 21.27
CA LYS A 155 -3.23 -9.91 22.31
C LYS A 155 -3.26 -9.27 23.70
N LYS A 156 -2.84 -8.01 23.81
CA LYS A 156 -2.81 -7.26 25.08
C LYS A 156 -4.20 -7.10 25.68
N GLN A 157 -5.23 -6.96 24.87
CA GLN A 157 -6.63 -6.93 25.28
C GLN A 157 -7.19 -8.32 25.69
N GLY A 158 -6.44 -9.40 25.48
CA GLY A 158 -6.87 -10.77 25.77
C GLY A 158 -7.69 -11.40 24.64
N VAL A 159 -7.70 -10.82 23.44
CA VAL A 159 -8.30 -11.41 22.24
C VAL A 159 -7.56 -12.71 21.89
N THR A 160 -8.30 -13.72 21.45
CA THR A 160 -7.75 -15.03 21.04
C THR A 160 -7.89 -15.27 19.55
N ASN A 161 -8.90 -14.68 18.92
CA ASN A 161 -9.20 -14.85 17.50
C ASN A 161 -9.17 -13.52 16.80
N ILE A 162 -8.55 -13.46 15.62
CA ILE A 162 -8.62 -12.30 14.76
C ILE A 162 -9.07 -12.70 13.36
N THR A 163 -9.71 -11.78 12.67
CA THR A 163 -10.18 -11.98 11.30
C THR A 163 -9.80 -10.79 10.44
N THR A 164 -9.63 -11.04 9.14
CA THR A 164 -9.27 -10.00 8.19
C THR A 164 -9.66 -10.38 6.77
N GLU A 165 -9.67 -9.40 5.90
CA GLU A 165 -9.69 -9.56 4.45
C GLU A 165 -8.28 -9.51 3.86
N THR A 166 -8.15 -9.94 2.62
CA THR A 166 -6.96 -9.65 1.82
C THR A 166 -7.26 -9.65 0.32
N GLY A 167 -6.80 -8.64 -0.39
CA GLY A 167 -6.92 -8.54 -1.85
C GLY A 167 -5.93 -9.46 -2.56
N ALA A 168 -4.68 -9.01 -2.71
CA ALA A 168 -3.61 -9.76 -3.38
C ALA A 168 -2.93 -10.82 -2.50
N GLY A 169 -3.26 -10.88 -1.20
CA GLY A 169 -2.67 -11.80 -0.22
C GLY A 169 -1.48 -11.24 0.56
N GLN A 170 -1.00 -10.06 0.26
CA GLN A 170 0.14 -9.47 0.97
C GLN A 170 -0.20 -9.12 2.42
N TRP A 171 -1.38 -8.55 2.66
CA TRP A 171 -1.84 -8.25 4.01
C TRP A 171 -2.10 -9.52 4.82
N GLY A 172 -2.83 -10.48 4.23
CA GLY A 172 -3.06 -11.77 4.87
C GLY A 172 -1.76 -12.48 5.27
N ALA A 173 -0.73 -12.45 4.41
CA ALA A 173 0.58 -13.03 4.73
C ALA A 173 1.25 -12.30 5.91
N ALA A 174 1.20 -10.96 5.93
CA ALA A 174 1.77 -10.17 7.02
C ALA A 174 1.07 -10.43 8.35
N LEU A 175 -0.25 -10.45 8.35
CA LEU A 175 -1.01 -10.71 9.56
C LEU A 175 -0.89 -12.16 10.03
N SER A 176 -0.73 -13.13 9.11
CA SER A 176 -0.50 -14.53 9.49
C SER A 176 0.79 -14.70 10.28
N TYR A 177 1.89 -14.04 9.86
CA TYR A 177 3.13 -14.00 10.64
C TYR A 177 2.91 -13.33 12.01
N ALA A 178 2.28 -12.16 12.04
CA ALA A 178 2.05 -11.41 13.27
C ALA A 178 1.13 -12.17 14.26
N ALA A 179 0.05 -12.78 13.77
CA ALA A 179 -0.84 -13.61 14.57
C ALA A 179 -0.09 -14.76 15.22
N LYS A 180 0.75 -15.45 14.44
CA LYS A 180 1.57 -16.55 14.98
C LYS A 180 2.56 -16.05 16.02
N ALA A 181 3.21 -14.89 15.82
CA ALA A 181 4.16 -14.31 16.77
C ALA A 181 3.53 -14.00 18.13
N PHE A 182 2.25 -13.56 18.14
CA PHE A 182 1.51 -13.24 19.36
C PHE A 182 0.56 -14.35 19.84
N GLY A 183 0.55 -15.52 19.21
CA GLY A 183 -0.26 -16.66 19.61
C GLY A 183 -1.77 -16.44 19.44
N LEU A 184 -2.17 -15.81 18.33
CA LEU A 184 -3.55 -15.57 17.95
C LEU A 184 -3.97 -16.55 16.84
N GLU A 185 -5.23 -16.99 16.85
CA GLU A 185 -5.85 -17.69 15.73
C GLU A 185 -6.31 -16.67 14.69
N LEU A 186 -6.11 -16.98 13.39
CA LEU A 186 -6.42 -16.06 12.29
C LEU A 186 -7.27 -16.71 11.22
N ALA A 187 -8.41 -16.05 10.89
CA ALA A 187 -9.23 -16.33 9.72
C ALA A 187 -9.07 -15.20 8.69
N VAL A 188 -8.74 -15.58 7.44
CA VAL A 188 -8.51 -14.65 6.33
C VAL A 188 -9.53 -14.89 5.23
N TYR A 189 -10.28 -13.85 4.84
CA TYR A 189 -11.12 -13.82 3.64
C TYR A 189 -10.34 -13.22 2.49
N MET A 190 -9.97 -14.06 1.52
CA MET A 190 -9.18 -13.62 0.36
C MET A 190 -10.08 -13.44 -0.86
N VAL A 191 -9.98 -12.31 -1.53
CA VAL A 191 -10.71 -12.03 -2.78
C VAL A 191 -10.57 -13.20 -3.75
N LYS A 192 -11.68 -13.81 -4.17
CA LYS A 192 -11.75 -15.09 -4.91
C LYS A 192 -10.84 -15.14 -6.12
N ILE A 193 -10.85 -14.12 -6.96
CA ILE A 193 -9.98 -14.09 -8.14
C ILE A 193 -8.49 -14.12 -7.79
N SER A 194 -8.09 -13.47 -6.70
CA SER A 194 -6.71 -13.51 -6.21
C SER A 194 -6.38 -14.85 -5.54
N TYR A 195 -7.34 -15.45 -4.84
CA TYR A 195 -7.20 -16.78 -4.25
C TYR A 195 -6.87 -17.85 -5.30
N GLU A 196 -7.48 -17.73 -6.49
CA GLU A 196 -7.24 -18.62 -7.63
C GLU A 196 -5.95 -18.29 -8.37
N GLN A 197 -5.66 -17.01 -8.61
CA GLN A 197 -4.52 -16.56 -9.42
C GLN A 197 -3.18 -16.56 -8.67
N LYS A 198 -3.21 -16.46 -7.33
CA LYS A 198 -2.01 -16.33 -6.48
C LYS A 198 -1.93 -17.43 -5.42
N PRO A 199 -1.84 -18.72 -5.81
CA PRO A 199 -1.90 -19.85 -4.87
C PRO A 199 -0.78 -19.81 -3.81
N TYR A 200 0.40 -19.32 -4.15
CA TYR A 200 1.52 -19.23 -3.21
C TYR A 200 1.29 -18.22 -2.08
N ARG A 201 0.49 -17.18 -2.28
CA ARG A 201 0.07 -16.29 -1.19
C ARG A 201 -0.74 -17.04 -0.13
N ARG A 202 -1.70 -17.86 -0.59
CA ARG A 202 -2.45 -18.75 0.30
C ARG A 202 -1.54 -19.72 1.04
N SER A 203 -0.60 -20.36 0.34
CA SER A 203 0.33 -21.31 0.96
C SER A 203 1.18 -20.65 2.06
N ILE A 204 1.64 -19.41 1.86
CA ILE A 204 2.36 -18.64 2.88
C ILE A 204 1.49 -18.43 4.13
N MET A 205 0.25 -17.95 3.96
CA MET A 205 -0.68 -17.75 5.07
C MET A 205 -0.93 -19.04 5.86
N GLN A 206 -1.17 -20.15 5.15
CA GLN A 206 -1.38 -21.47 5.75
C GLN A 206 -0.12 -22.01 6.44
N THR A 207 1.07 -21.73 5.90
CA THR A 207 2.35 -22.10 6.52
C THR A 207 2.55 -21.40 7.88
N PHE A 208 2.06 -20.18 8.02
CA PHE A 208 2.02 -19.48 9.30
C PHE A 208 0.82 -19.87 10.17
N GLY A 209 -0.05 -20.79 9.73
CA GLY A 209 -1.15 -21.35 10.52
C GLY A 209 -2.50 -20.66 10.33
N ALA A 210 -2.64 -19.71 9.41
CA ALA A 210 -3.92 -19.04 9.17
C ALA A 210 -4.91 -19.93 8.39
N GLN A 211 -6.19 -19.77 8.69
CA GLN A 211 -7.29 -20.30 7.89
C GLN A 211 -7.62 -19.33 6.77
N VAL A 212 -7.65 -19.79 5.51
CA VAL A 212 -7.85 -18.91 4.35
C VAL A 212 -9.06 -19.37 3.56
N THR A 213 -10.04 -18.48 3.40
CA THR A 213 -11.30 -18.73 2.69
C THR A 213 -11.40 -17.77 1.50
N ALA A 214 -11.82 -18.30 0.32
CA ALA A 214 -12.12 -17.48 -0.83
C ALA A 214 -13.41 -16.67 -0.59
N SER A 215 -13.40 -15.36 -0.85
CA SER A 215 -14.53 -14.44 -0.66
C SER A 215 -15.05 -13.94 -2.02
N PRO A 216 -16.39 -13.94 -2.25
CA PRO A 216 -17.46 -14.31 -1.32
C PRO A 216 -17.54 -15.81 -1.04
N SER A 217 -17.98 -16.16 0.17
CA SER A 217 -18.08 -17.54 0.65
C SER A 217 -19.49 -17.93 1.12
N MET A 218 -19.74 -19.22 1.25
CA MET A 218 -20.98 -19.72 1.85
C MET A 218 -20.91 -19.83 3.39
N SER A 219 -19.83 -19.37 4.02
CA SER A 219 -19.63 -19.47 5.47
C SER A 219 -20.25 -18.31 6.25
N THR A 220 -20.47 -17.17 5.60
CA THR A 220 -21.05 -15.94 6.18
C THR A 220 -22.41 -15.62 5.56
N ARG A 221 -23.20 -14.77 6.22
CA ARG A 221 -24.45 -14.27 5.64
C ARG A 221 -24.14 -13.30 4.49
N ALA A 222 -23.22 -12.37 4.68
CA ALA A 222 -22.81 -11.41 3.66
C ALA A 222 -22.35 -12.11 2.36
N GLY A 223 -21.52 -13.14 2.47
CA GLY A 223 -21.08 -13.93 1.32
C GLY A 223 -22.22 -14.70 0.65
N LYS A 224 -23.12 -15.31 1.43
CA LYS A 224 -24.31 -16.01 0.90
C LYS A 224 -25.24 -15.08 0.15
N ASP A 225 -25.53 -13.90 0.67
CA ASP A 225 -26.43 -12.93 0.08
C ASP A 225 -25.89 -12.47 -1.30
N ILE A 226 -24.58 -12.19 -1.39
CA ILE A 226 -23.90 -11.83 -2.64
C ILE A 226 -23.93 -12.99 -3.64
N LEU A 227 -23.57 -14.22 -3.23
CA LEU A 227 -23.56 -15.38 -4.12
C LEU A 227 -24.96 -15.80 -4.58
N THR A 228 -25.99 -15.49 -3.82
CA THR A 228 -27.40 -15.72 -4.22
C THR A 228 -27.81 -14.76 -5.34
N GLN A 229 -27.36 -13.49 -5.27
CA GLN A 229 -27.64 -12.50 -6.32
C GLN A 229 -26.73 -12.67 -7.53
N PHE A 230 -25.45 -12.96 -7.29
CA PHE A 230 -24.39 -13.03 -8.29
C PHE A 230 -23.54 -14.32 -8.12
N PRO A 231 -24.00 -15.50 -8.58
CA PRO A 231 -23.33 -16.77 -8.32
C PRO A 231 -21.87 -16.85 -8.78
N ASN A 232 -21.51 -16.05 -9.80
CA ASN A 232 -20.16 -15.99 -10.35
C ASN A 232 -19.37 -14.73 -9.91
N HIS A 233 -19.77 -14.09 -8.82
CA HIS A 233 -19.10 -12.89 -8.33
C HIS A 233 -17.58 -13.15 -8.14
N PRO A 234 -16.69 -12.31 -8.70
CA PRO A 234 -15.22 -12.53 -8.64
C PRO A 234 -14.62 -12.22 -7.29
N GLY A 235 -15.41 -11.61 -6.41
CA GLY A 235 -14.97 -11.01 -5.15
C GLY A 235 -14.44 -9.60 -5.30
N SER A 236 -14.61 -8.81 -4.25
CA SER A 236 -14.05 -7.48 -4.07
C SER A 236 -13.42 -7.38 -2.67
N LEU A 237 -12.62 -6.34 -2.42
CA LEU A 237 -12.18 -6.06 -1.04
C LEU A 237 -13.36 -5.72 -0.15
N GLY A 238 -14.34 -4.96 -0.66
CA GLY A 238 -15.57 -4.63 0.08
C GLY A 238 -16.33 -5.87 0.56
N THR A 239 -16.52 -6.86 -0.32
CA THR A 239 -17.14 -8.15 0.03
C THR A 239 -16.35 -8.87 1.12
N ALA A 240 -15.03 -8.98 0.96
CA ALA A 240 -14.18 -9.69 1.92
C ALA A 240 -14.12 -8.99 3.28
N ILE A 241 -14.19 -7.64 3.32
CA ILE A 241 -14.32 -6.86 4.55
C ILE A 241 -15.63 -7.18 5.25
N SER A 242 -16.76 -7.20 4.54
CA SER A 242 -18.08 -7.52 5.13
C SER A 242 -18.08 -8.90 5.77
N GLU A 243 -17.54 -9.92 5.11
CA GLU A 243 -17.42 -11.28 5.66
C GLU A 243 -16.52 -11.33 6.90
N ALA A 244 -15.39 -10.65 6.88
CA ALA A 244 -14.46 -10.60 8.01
C ALA A 244 -15.07 -9.88 9.23
N ILE A 245 -15.76 -8.76 9.03
CA ILE A 245 -16.46 -8.04 10.11
C ILE A 245 -17.60 -8.88 10.68
N GLU A 246 -18.40 -9.54 9.84
CA GLU A 246 -19.46 -10.45 10.30
C GLU A 246 -18.88 -11.53 11.23
N LEU A 247 -17.77 -12.17 10.84
CA LEU A 247 -17.13 -13.18 11.68
C LEU A 247 -16.62 -12.57 12.99
N ALA A 248 -16.00 -11.38 12.95
CA ALA A 248 -15.51 -10.71 14.16
C ALA A 248 -16.61 -10.40 15.15
N THR A 249 -17.79 -9.96 14.68
CA THR A 249 -18.91 -9.53 15.52
C THR A 249 -19.79 -10.70 16.01
N THR A 250 -19.74 -11.86 15.35
CA THR A 250 -20.52 -13.05 15.69
C THR A 250 -19.73 -14.11 16.46
N THR A 251 -18.39 -14.00 16.48
CA THR A 251 -17.51 -14.93 17.18
C THR A 251 -17.07 -14.36 18.53
N PRO A 252 -17.27 -15.06 19.65
CA PRO A 252 -16.78 -14.60 20.95
C PRO A 252 -15.28 -14.36 20.96
N ASN A 253 -14.85 -13.27 21.62
CA ASN A 253 -13.45 -12.92 21.79
C ASN A 253 -12.65 -12.82 20.46
N CYS A 254 -13.30 -12.30 19.43
CA CYS A 254 -12.76 -12.09 18.10
C CYS A 254 -12.73 -10.58 17.76
N LYS A 255 -11.71 -10.15 17.03
CA LYS A 255 -11.59 -8.77 16.50
C LYS A 255 -11.20 -8.79 15.03
N TYR A 256 -11.68 -7.78 14.31
CA TYR A 256 -11.28 -7.52 12.94
C TYR A 256 -10.00 -6.67 12.91
N VAL A 257 -9.13 -6.96 11.96
CA VAL A 257 -7.84 -6.29 11.77
C VAL A 257 -7.70 -5.90 10.30
N LEU A 258 -7.34 -4.65 10.02
CA LEU A 258 -7.38 -4.06 8.66
C LEU A 258 -6.00 -3.61 8.19
N GLY A 259 -5.66 -3.90 6.94
CA GLY A 259 -4.33 -3.68 6.37
C GLY A 259 -4.07 -2.33 5.71
N SER A 260 -5.05 -1.42 5.66
CA SER A 260 -4.92 -0.11 5.04
C SER A 260 -6.10 0.79 5.42
N VAL A 261 -6.18 1.99 4.85
CA VAL A 261 -7.29 2.97 4.94
C VAL A 261 -7.37 3.71 6.27
N LEU A 262 -7.41 3.00 7.40
CA LEU A 262 -7.56 3.59 8.72
C LEU A 262 -6.33 4.40 9.16
N ASN A 263 -6.58 5.43 9.98
CA ASN A 263 -5.55 6.34 10.48
C ASN A 263 -4.51 5.61 11.33
N GLN A 264 -4.94 4.69 12.21
CA GLN A 264 -4.06 3.89 13.04
C GLN A 264 -3.13 2.98 12.20
N VAL A 265 -3.59 2.51 11.03
CA VAL A 265 -2.73 1.73 10.12
C VAL A 265 -1.64 2.61 9.52
N SER A 266 -2.01 3.82 9.07
CA SER A 266 -1.05 4.80 8.55
C SER A 266 -0.05 5.25 9.62
N LEU A 267 -0.52 5.44 10.87
CA LEU A 267 0.31 5.73 12.04
C LEU A 267 1.42 4.67 12.22
N HIS A 268 1.07 3.38 12.27
CA HIS A 268 2.05 2.30 12.45
C HIS A 268 3.06 2.22 11.30
N GLN A 269 2.69 2.65 10.11
CA GLN A 269 3.59 2.66 8.95
C GLN A 269 4.60 3.81 8.98
N THR A 270 4.41 4.83 9.81
CA THR A 270 5.33 5.99 9.85
C THR A 270 6.74 5.64 10.28
N ILE A 271 6.97 4.47 10.86
CA ILE A 271 8.31 3.95 11.12
C ILE A 271 9.17 3.93 9.84
N ILE A 272 8.55 3.76 8.65
CA ILE A 272 9.24 3.77 7.35
C ILE A 272 9.89 5.13 7.10
N GLY A 273 9.12 6.21 7.24
CA GLY A 273 9.57 7.58 7.01
C GLY A 273 10.52 8.06 8.09
N LEU A 274 10.26 7.70 9.36
CA LEU A 274 11.13 8.06 10.49
C LEU A 274 12.54 7.45 10.36
N GLU A 275 12.65 6.22 9.88
CA GLU A 275 13.96 5.66 9.52
C GLU A 275 14.56 6.34 8.30
N ALA A 276 13.72 6.60 7.26
CA ALA A 276 14.18 7.22 6.03
C ALA A 276 14.73 8.63 6.26
N GLU A 277 14.15 9.43 7.16
CA GLU A 277 14.69 10.75 7.57
C GLU A 277 16.14 10.66 8.03
N LYS A 278 16.41 9.80 9.01
CA LYS A 278 17.75 9.57 9.53
C LYS A 278 18.71 9.03 8.46
N GLN A 279 18.23 8.13 7.62
CA GLN A 279 19.02 7.54 6.55
C GLN A 279 19.33 8.55 5.42
N MET A 280 18.42 9.46 5.11
CA MET A 280 18.68 10.58 4.20
C MET A 280 19.70 11.58 4.79
N GLU A 281 19.64 11.82 6.10
CA GLU A 281 20.66 12.60 6.80
C GLU A 281 22.05 11.93 6.72
N MET A 282 22.14 10.59 6.91
CA MET A 282 23.38 9.83 6.69
C MET A 282 23.89 9.95 5.25
N ALA A 283 22.99 10.07 4.27
CA ALA A 283 23.35 10.29 2.87
C ALA A 283 23.81 11.74 2.59
N GLY A 284 23.61 12.66 3.53
CA GLY A 284 23.89 14.09 3.36
C GLY A 284 22.93 14.79 2.41
N GLU A 285 21.72 14.21 2.17
CA GLU A 285 20.73 14.72 1.23
C GLU A 285 19.34 14.84 1.88
N TYR A 286 18.48 15.66 1.29
CA TYR A 286 17.09 15.82 1.71
C TYR A 286 16.16 15.73 0.48
N PRO A 287 15.01 15.02 0.53
CA PRO A 287 14.21 14.79 -0.67
C PRO A 287 13.44 16.03 -1.13
N ASP A 288 13.57 16.36 -2.42
CA ASP A 288 12.68 17.30 -3.11
C ASP A 288 11.31 16.68 -3.37
N MET A 289 11.26 15.34 -3.51
CA MET A 289 10.04 14.59 -3.78
C MET A 289 10.06 13.27 -3.01
N VAL A 290 8.90 12.92 -2.43
CA VAL A 290 8.66 11.58 -1.85
C VAL A 290 7.48 10.94 -2.57
N ILE A 291 7.69 9.74 -3.12
CA ILE A 291 6.75 9.06 -4.00
C ILE A 291 6.39 7.68 -3.43
N ALA A 292 5.10 7.33 -3.43
CA ALA A 292 4.67 5.99 -3.04
C ALA A 292 3.44 5.53 -3.81
N CYS A 293 3.31 4.21 -4.00
CA CYS A 293 2.10 3.64 -4.57
C CYS A 293 0.93 3.76 -3.61
N PHE A 294 -0.28 3.95 -4.17
CA PHE A 294 -1.46 4.30 -3.41
C PHE A 294 -2.62 3.31 -3.63
N GLY A 295 -2.97 2.57 -2.56
CA GLY A 295 -4.20 1.81 -2.44
C GLY A 295 -5.18 2.55 -1.54
N GLY A 296 -5.23 2.21 -0.24
CA GLY A 296 -5.98 2.93 0.78
C GLY A 296 -5.22 4.08 1.46
N GLY A 297 -3.87 4.15 1.29
CA GLY A 297 -3.06 5.25 1.80
C GLY A 297 -1.94 4.88 2.78
N SER A 298 -1.96 3.70 3.41
CA SER A 298 -1.01 3.37 4.49
C SER A 298 0.45 3.33 4.04
N ASN A 299 0.74 2.81 2.85
CA ASN A 299 2.09 2.84 2.27
C ASN A 299 2.58 4.27 2.02
N PHE A 300 1.71 5.09 1.44
CA PHE A 300 1.99 6.49 1.19
C PHE A 300 2.22 7.25 2.50
N GLY A 301 1.26 7.18 3.43
CA GLY A 301 1.38 7.84 4.73
C GLY A 301 2.63 7.42 5.51
N GLY A 302 2.97 6.13 5.44
CA GLY A 302 4.13 5.58 6.13
C GLY A 302 5.45 6.25 5.76
N ILE A 303 5.70 6.49 4.47
CA ILE A 303 6.93 7.14 4.01
C ILE A 303 6.83 8.67 4.01
N THR A 304 5.63 9.26 3.82
CA THR A 304 5.50 10.69 3.59
C THR A 304 5.19 11.51 4.83
N PHE A 305 4.41 11.00 5.79
CA PHE A 305 3.97 11.81 6.94
C PHE A 305 5.11 12.39 7.78
N PRO A 306 6.19 11.65 8.09
CA PRO A 306 7.35 12.24 8.77
C PRO A 306 7.94 13.43 8.00
N PHE A 307 8.15 13.30 6.68
CA PHE A 307 8.64 14.40 5.85
C PHE A 307 7.63 15.55 5.69
N MET A 308 6.31 15.26 5.66
CA MET A 308 5.27 16.30 5.62
C MET A 308 5.28 17.17 6.89
N ARG A 309 5.65 16.58 8.04
CA ARG A 309 5.85 17.33 9.27
C ARG A 309 6.78 18.52 9.07
N HIS A 310 7.88 18.33 8.35
CA HIS A 310 8.82 19.41 8.05
C HIS A 310 8.21 20.48 7.13
N ASN A 311 7.35 20.10 6.18
CA ASN A 311 6.62 21.09 5.38
C ASN A 311 5.64 21.89 6.24
N ILE A 312 4.91 21.23 7.16
CA ILE A 312 3.90 21.86 8.02
C ILE A 312 4.55 22.74 9.08
N LEU A 313 5.57 22.25 9.78
CA LEU A 313 6.13 22.90 10.96
C LEU A 313 7.35 23.80 10.65
N GLU A 314 8.11 23.46 9.62
CA GLU A 314 9.40 24.11 9.31
C GLU A 314 9.39 24.83 7.95
N GLY A 315 8.31 24.72 7.19
CA GLY A 315 8.17 25.40 5.89
C GLY A 315 9.02 24.81 4.76
N LYS A 316 9.48 23.56 4.88
CA LYS A 316 10.09 22.81 3.76
C LYS A 316 9.14 22.71 2.58
N LYS A 317 9.65 22.37 1.40
CA LYS A 317 8.90 22.37 0.14
C LYS A 317 8.99 21.03 -0.60
N THR A 318 9.10 19.95 0.13
CA THR A 318 9.07 18.59 -0.45
C THR A 318 7.70 18.36 -1.11
N ARG A 319 7.70 17.84 -2.33
CA ARG A 319 6.50 17.35 -3.02
C ARG A 319 6.20 15.92 -2.62
N PHE A 320 4.94 15.59 -2.43
CA PHE A 320 4.48 14.25 -2.06
C PHE A 320 3.54 13.72 -3.13
N ILE A 321 3.92 12.63 -3.80
CA ILE A 321 3.21 12.12 -4.99
C ILE A 321 2.67 10.72 -4.72
N ALA A 322 1.35 10.59 -4.74
CA ALA A 322 0.65 9.33 -4.65
C ALA A 322 0.45 8.73 -6.05
N ALA A 323 0.97 7.53 -6.28
CA ALA A 323 0.86 6.82 -7.56
C ALA A 323 -0.23 5.74 -7.48
N GLU A 324 -1.38 5.96 -8.12
CA GLU A 324 -2.51 5.05 -8.15
C GLU A 324 -2.73 4.42 -9.54
N PRO A 325 -3.47 3.30 -9.66
CA PRO A 325 -3.76 2.72 -10.96
C PRO A 325 -4.87 3.48 -11.70
N ALA A 326 -4.70 3.70 -12.99
CA ALA A 326 -5.71 4.32 -13.86
C ALA A 326 -7.04 3.55 -13.93
N SER A 327 -7.04 2.28 -13.53
CA SER A 327 -8.24 1.46 -13.37
C SER A 327 -8.99 1.66 -12.05
N CYS A 328 -8.40 2.42 -11.10
CA CYS A 328 -8.98 2.72 -9.79
C CYS A 328 -8.53 4.11 -9.31
N PRO A 329 -8.85 5.19 -10.08
CA PRO A 329 -8.27 6.53 -9.95
C PRO A 329 -9.06 7.38 -8.92
N LYS A 330 -9.10 6.92 -7.66
CA LYS A 330 -9.92 7.54 -6.61
C LYS A 330 -9.45 8.93 -6.20
N LEU A 331 -8.13 9.18 -6.17
CA LEU A 331 -7.58 10.49 -5.82
C LEU A 331 -7.62 11.48 -7.00
N THR A 332 -7.34 10.99 -8.22
CA THR A 332 -7.26 11.84 -9.41
C THR A 332 -8.62 12.15 -10.00
N ARG A 333 -9.60 11.21 -9.90
CA ARG A 333 -10.91 11.31 -10.56
C ARG A 333 -12.09 10.98 -9.66
N GLY A 334 -11.88 10.49 -8.43
CA GLY A 334 -12.93 10.22 -7.47
C GLY A 334 -13.54 11.50 -6.88
N LYS A 335 -14.64 11.36 -6.14
CA LYS A 335 -15.34 12.45 -5.47
C LYS A 335 -15.09 12.40 -3.98
N PHE A 336 -14.87 13.56 -3.36
CA PHE A 336 -14.81 13.66 -1.89
C PHE A 336 -16.22 13.67 -1.32
N GLN A 337 -16.56 12.64 -0.55
CA GLN A 337 -17.82 12.50 0.16
C GLN A 337 -17.70 11.44 1.27
N TYR A 338 -18.73 11.34 2.10
CA TYR A 338 -18.85 10.20 3.01
C TYR A 338 -19.20 8.94 2.23
N ASP A 339 -18.50 7.84 2.54
CA ASP A 339 -18.75 6.54 1.94
C ASP A 339 -18.42 5.41 2.93
N PHE A 340 -18.97 4.21 2.70
CA PHE A 340 -18.65 3.04 3.49
C PHE A 340 -17.27 2.48 3.09
N GLY A 341 -16.60 1.85 4.05
CA GLY A 341 -15.36 1.12 3.79
C GLY A 341 -15.58 -0.27 3.18
N ASP A 342 -16.82 -0.81 3.25
CA ASP A 342 -17.20 -2.14 2.81
C ASP A 342 -18.51 -2.13 2.00
N GLU A 343 -18.74 -3.20 1.25
CA GLU A 343 -19.86 -3.33 0.33
C GLU A 343 -21.23 -3.47 1.05
N ALA A 344 -21.26 -4.14 2.22
CA ALA A 344 -22.49 -4.36 2.97
C ALA A 344 -22.86 -3.19 3.94
N GLY A 345 -22.00 -2.17 4.06
CA GLY A 345 -22.26 -1.03 4.92
C GLY A 345 -22.13 -1.31 6.42
N TYR A 346 -21.27 -2.26 6.80
CA TYR A 346 -20.99 -2.62 8.19
C TYR A 346 -19.94 -1.71 8.84
N THR A 347 -19.12 -1.05 8.01
CA THR A 347 -18.12 -0.09 8.48
C THR A 347 -18.75 1.26 8.81
N PRO A 348 -18.04 2.12 9.57
CA PRO A 348 -18.35 3.53 9.63
C PRO A 348 -18.38 4.19 8.25
N LEU A 349 -19.08 5.33 8.16
CA LEU A 349 -18.92 6.25 7.04
C LEU A 349 -17.63 7.05 7.22
N LEU A 350 -16.79 7.01 6.23
CA LEU A 350 -15.51 7.72 6.19
C LEU A 350 -15.59 8.89 5.21
N PRO A 351 -15.15 10.10 5.60
CA PRO A 351 -14.98 11.21 4.65
C PRO A 351 -13.77 10.95 3.76
N MET A 352 -13.99 10.55 2.52
CA MET A 352 -12.94 10.06 1.63
C MET A 352 -13.13 10.52 0.18
N PHE A 353 -12.04 10.53 -0.58
CA PHE A 353 -12.13 10.44 -2.02
C PHE A 353 -12.49 9.02 -2.41
N THR A 354 -13.58 8.84 -3.13
CA THR A 354 -14.15 7.53 -3.45
C THR A 354 -14.64 7.43 -4.89
N LEU A 355 -14.68 6.18 -5.37
CA LEU A 355 -15.33 5.77 -6.62
C LEU A 355 -16.67 5.07 -6.36
N GLY A 356 -17.08 4.97 -5.07
CA GLY A 356 -18.28 4.26 -4.62
C GLY A 356 -17.98 2.91 -3.99
N HIS A 357 -18.59 2.59 -2.83
CA HIS A 357 -18.34 1.32 -2.13
C HIS A 357 -18.83 0.09 -2.90
N ASP A 358 -19.76 0.24 -3.86
CA ASP A 358 -20.22 -0.80 -4.79
C ASP A 358 -19.29 -0.96 -6.00
N PHE A 359 -18.27 -0.11 -6.14
CA PHE A 359 -17.35 -0.15 -7.27
C PHE A 359 -16.54 -1.43 -7.29
N THR A 360 -16.61 -2.19 -8.39
CA THR A 360 -15.79 -3.37 -8.62
C THR A 360 -14.62 -3.03 -9.53
N PRO A 361 -13.39 -2.91 -9.01
CA PRO A 361 -12.22 -2.57 -9.82
C PRO A 361 -11.92 -3.62 -10.88
N ALA A 362 -11.45 -3.18 -12.06
CA ALA A 362 -10.95 -4.06 -13.10
C ALA A 362 -9.83 -4.98 -12.56
N ASN A 363 -9.71 -6.16 -13.15
CA ASN A 363 -8.80 -7.20 -12.70
C ASN A 363 -7.35 -6.92 -13.13
N ILE A 364 -6.75 -5.85 -12.61
CA ILE A 364 -5.33 -5.57 -12.76
C ILE A 364 -4.49 -6.38 -11.77
N HIS A 365 -3.22 -6.59 -12.10
CA HIS A 365 -2.32 -7.43 -11.30
C HIS A 365 -1.78 -6.77 -10.03
N ALA A 366 -1.89 -5.44 -9.87
CA ALA A 366 -1.62 -4.69 -8.64
C ALA A 366 -2.83 -4.77 -7.68
N GLY A 367 -3.18 -5.97 -7.22
CA GLY A 367 -4.39 -6.24 -6.45
C GLY A 367 -4.48 -5.49 -5.12
N GLY A 368 -3.35 -5.12 -4.52
CA GLY A 368 -3.30 -4.30 -3.30
C GLY A 368 -3.68 -2.83 -3.49
N LEU A 369 -3.81 -2.36 -4.74
CA LEU A 369 -4.23 -0.99 -5.06
C LEU A 369 -5.71 -0.89 -5.50
N ARG A 370 -6.40 -2.03 -5.62
CA ARG A 370 -7.81 -2.11 -6.05
C ARG A 370 -8.76 -1.89 -4.88
N TYR A 371 -8.84 -0.66 -4.39
CA TYR A 371 -9.78 -0.24 -3.36
C TYR A 371 -10.46 1.06 -3.78
N HIS A 372 -11.76 1.16 -3.57
CA HIS A 372 -12.60 2.25 -4.08
C HIS A 372 -12.34 3.61 -3.41
N GLY A 373 -11.83 3.60 -2.16
CA GLY A 373 -11.70 4.80 -1.33
C GLY A 373 -10.27 5.11 -0.88
N ALA A 374 -10.06 6.31 -0.38
CA ALA A 374 -8.82 6.78 0.22
C ALA A 374 -8.99 7.02 1.73
N GLY A 375 -7.97 6.76 2.52
CA GLY A 375 -7.98 7.05 3.96
C GLY A 375 -8.30 8.52 4.25
N THR A 376 -8.91 8.78 5.41
CA THR A 376 -9.45 10.11 5.76
C THR A 376 -8.36 11.18 5.86
N ILE A 377 -7.20 10.85 6.45
CA ILE A 377 -6.03 11.75 6.52
C ILE A 377 -5.60 12.15 5.11
N VAL A 378 -5.37 11.17 4.24
CA VAL A 378 -4.89 11.43 2.87
C VAL A 378 -5.91 12.23 2.08
N SER A 379 -7.20 11.94 2.25
CA SER A 379 -8.27 12.71 1.61
C SER A 379 -8.27 14.17 2.05
N GLN A 380 -7.98 14.46 3.32
CA GLN A 380 -7.83 15.82 3.81
C GLN A 380 -6.57 16.49 3.25
N LEU A 381 -5.44 15.76 3.19
CA LEU A 381 -4.18 16.30 2.67
C LEU A 381 -4.26 16.69 1.19
N ILE A 382 -4.99 15.93 0.36
CA ILE A 382 -5.30 16.31 -1.04
C ILE A 382 -6.09 17.61 -1.08
N LYS A 383 -7.14 17.74 -0.27
CA LYS A 383 -7.97 18.95 -0.19
C LYS A 383 -7.16 20.18 0.23
N ASP A 384 -6.19 20.01 1.11
CA ASP A 384 -5.33 21.07 1.61
C ASP A 384 -4.18 21.40 0.64
N GLY A 385 -4.05 20.66 -0.49
CA GLY A 385 -2.98 20.88 -1.47
C GLY A 385 -1.59 20.49 -0.96
N LEU A 386 -1.51 19.64 0.08
CA LEU A 386 -0.25 19.20 0.68
C LEU A 386 0.34 17.98 -0.03
N MET A 387 -0.38 17.36 -0.93
CA MET A 387 0.09 16.25 -1.76
C MET A 387 -0.56 16.27 -3.14
N GLU A 388 0.04 15.50 -4.05
CA GLU A 388 -0.39 15.32 -5.44
C GLU A 388 -0.73 13.85 -5.68
N ALA A 389 -1.54 13.58 -6.71
CA ALA A 389 -1.82 12.22 -7.16
C ALA A 389 -1.61 12.09 -8.66
N VAL A 390 -1.14 10.92 -9.10
CA VAL A 390 -1.01 10.56 -10.51
C VAL A 390 -1.57 9.16 -10.71
N ASP A 391 -2.30 8.96 -11.78
CA ASP A 391 -2.80 7.65 -12.20
C ASP A 391 -1.93 7.08 -13.33
N LEU A 392 -1.70 5.76 -13.29
CA LEU A 392 -0.76 5.07 -14.16
C LEU A 392 -1.37 3.82 -14.77
N GLN A 393 -1.06 3.61 -16.04
CA GLN A 393 -1.50 2.42 -16.78
C GLN A 393 -0.67 1.19 -16.41
N GLN A 394 -1.32 0.02 -16.35
CA GLN A 394 -0.69 -1.23 -15.96
C GLN A 394 0.54 -1.59 -16.80
N LEU A 395 0.50 -1.40 -18.12
CA LEU A 395 1.63 -1.73 -18.99
C LEU A 395 2.84 -0.85 -18.72
N ASP A 396 2.62 0.44 -18.43
CA ASP A 396 3.70 1.37 -18.10
C ASP A 396 4.34 1.03 -16.74
N THR A 397 3.53 0.63 -15.77
CA THR A 397 4.05 0.23 -14.46
C THR A 397 4.86 -1.06 -14.54
N PHE A 398 4.44 -2.09 -15.30
CA PHE A 398 5.24 -3.30 -15.51
C PHE A 398 6.53 -3.02 -16.30
N LYS A 399 6.47 -2.13 -17.31
CA LYS A 399 7.66 -1.67 -18.03
C LYS A 399 8.68 -1.04 -17.08
N ALA A 400 8.22 -0.16 -16.21
CA ALA A 400 9.05 0.49 -15.19
C ALA A 400 9.62 -0.53 -14.19
N GLY A 401 8.81 -1.50 -13.73
CA GLY A 401 9.24 -2.57 -12.85
C GLY A 401 10.33 -3.46 -13.47
N CYS A 402 10.20 -3.81 -14.76
CA CYS A 402 11.23 -4.56 -15.49
C CYS A 402 12.53 -3.75 -15.63
N LEU A 403 12.45 -2.46 -15.95
CA LEU A 403 13.63 -1.59 -16.01
C LEU A 403 14.33 -1.51 -14.65
N PHE A 404 13.57 -1.32 -13.58
CA PHE A 404 14.11 -1.29 -12.22
C PHE A 404 14.76 -2.63 -11.84
N ALA A 405 14.13 -3.75 -12.16
CA ALA A 405 14.69 -5.07 -11.89
C ALA A 405 16.03 -5.28 -12.62
N GLN A 406 16.14 -4.83 -13.88
CA GLN A 406 17.36 -4.90 -14.66
C GLN A 406 18.47 -3.98 -14.13
N ALA A 407 18.08 -2.81 -13.61
CA ALA A 407 19.02 -1.80 -13.13
C ALA A 407 19.51 -2.07 -11.70
N GLU A 408 18.61 -2.51 -10.79
CA GLU A 408 18.88 -2.63 -9.36
C GLU A 408 18.87 -4.07 -8.82
N GLY A 409 18.48 -5.06 -9.65
CA GLY A 409 18.52 -6.48 -9.29
C GLY A 409 17.35 -6.92 -8.36
N ILE A 410 16.32 -6.10 -8.20
CA ILE A 410 15.16 -6.40 -7.36
C ILE A 410 13.91 -6.41 -8.24
N ILE A 411 13.18 -7.53 -8.26
CA ILE A 411 11.86 -7.61 -8.92
C ILE A 411 10.83 -7.00 -7.98
N PRO A 412 10.22 -5.84 -8.30
CA PRO A 412 9.27 -5.17 -7.43
C PRO A 412 7.89 -5.84 -7.48
N ALA A 413 7.10 -5.71 -6.41
CA ALA A 413 5.68 -6.04 -6.46
C ALA A 413 4.97 -5.19 -7.52
N PRO A 414 3.93 -5.70 -8.21
CA PRO A 414 3.15 -4.92 -9.19
C PRO A 414 2.61 -3.60 -8.62
N GLU A 415 2.31 -3.56 -7.32
CA GLU A 415 1.96 -2.35 -6.59
C GLU A 415 3.12 -1.34 -6.57
N SER A 416 4.32 -1.79 -6.21
CA SER A 416 5.52 -0.95 -6.12
C SER A 416 5.94 -0.39 -7.48
N CYS A 417 5.59 -1.08 -8.58
CA CYS A 417 5.84 -0.62 -9.94
C CYS A 417 5.20 0.75 -10.24
N HIS A 418 4.09 1.09 -9.55
CA HIS A 418 3.44 2.41 -9.70
C HIS A 418 4.33 3.53 -9.16
N ALA A 419 4.92 3.35 -7.96
CA ALA A 419 5.87 4.32 -7.41
C ALA A 419 7.12 4.44 -8.29
N ILE A 420 7.63 3.32 -8.82
CA ILE A 420 8.78 3.31 -9.72
C ILE A 420 8.47 4.05 -11.02
N ALA A 421 7.30 3.82 -11.62
CA ALA A 421 6.90 4.50 -12.85
C ALA A 421 6.74 6.01 -12.65
N ALA A 422 6.13 6.45 -11.55
CA ALA A 422 6.03 7.86 -11.18
C ALA A 422 7.43 8.47 -10.96
N THR A 423 8.32 7.74 -10.29
CA THR A 423 9.73 8.17 -10.09
C THR A 423 10.48 8.33 -11.41
N ILE A 424 10.32 7.39 -12.35
CA ILE A 424 10.92 7.47 -13.68
C ILE A 424 10.38 8.68 -14.43
N ASN A 425 9.09 8.97 -14.34
CA ASN A 425 8.48 10.14 -14.98
C ASN A 425 9.08 11.45 -14.44
N GLU A 426 9.22 11.59 -13.11
CA GLU A 426 9.85 12.78 -12.51
C GLU A 426 11.35 12.86 -12.84
N ALA A 427 12.08 11.75 -12.84
CA ALA A 427 13.49 11.71 -13.22
C ALA A 427 13.72 12.07 -14.70
N ASN A 428 12.79 11.73 -15.59
CA ASN A 428 12.83 12.15 -17.00
C ASN A 428 12.58 13.66 -17.15
N LYS A 429 11.70 14.26 -16.33
CA LYS A 429 11.55 15.72 -16.28
C LYS A 429 12.86 16.40 -15.87
N CYS A 430 13.54 15.87 -14.85
CA CYS A 430 14.86 16.34 -14.44
C CYS A 430 15.88 16.26 -15.58
N LYS A 431 15.85 15.18 -16.36
CA LYS A 431 16.71 15.03 -17.55
C LYS A 431 16.42 16.09 -18.64
N GLU A 432 15.13 16.38 -18.87
CA GLU A 432 14.71 17.37 -19.87
C GLU A 432 15.05 18.81 -19.45
N THR A 433 14.92 19.13 -18.17
CA THR A 433 15.20 20.46 -17.63
C THR A 433 16.67 20.66 -17.24
N GLY A 434 17.44 19.59 -17.05
CA GLY A 434 18.79 19.62 -16.49
C GLY A 434 18.84 19.88 -15.00
N GLU A 435 17.68 19.89 -14.30
CA GLU A 435 17.62 20.11 -12.86
C GLU A 435 18.06 18.86 -12.09
N GLU A 436 18.92 19.06 -11.09
CA GLU A 436 19.29 18.04 -10.12
C GLU A 436 18.28 18.06 -8.96
N LYS A 437 17.54 16.96 -8.78
CA LYS A 437 16.54 16.78 -7.72
C LYS A 437 16.78 15.47 -6.98
N VAL A 438 16.49 15.46 -5.70
CA VAL A 438 16.52 14.27 -4.86
C VAL A 438 15.12 13.66 -4.82
N ILE A 439 14.98 12.44 -5.33
CA ILE A 439 13.71 11.70 -5.40
C ILE A 439 13.82 10.48 -4.47
N LEU A 440 12.96 10.42 -3.46
CA LEU A 440 12.82 9.27 -2.57
C LEU A 440 11.51 8.54 -2.92
N PHE A 441 11.56 7.21 -3.13
CA PHE A 441 10.34 6.44 -3.24
C PHE A 441 10.32 5.23 -2.30
N ASN A 442 9.11 4.73 -1.97
CA ASN A 442 8.97 3.52 -1.18
C ASN A 442 8.85 2.28 -2.07
N LEU A 443 9.83 1.38 -2.00
CA LEU A 443 9.74 0.03 -2.57
C LEU A 443 8.95 -0.85 -1.60
N SER A 444 7.63 -0.81 -1.72
CA SER A 444 6.68 -1.33 -0.74
C SER A 444 6.66 -2.85 -0.60
N GLY A 445 7.17 -3.58 -1.59
CA GLY A 445 7.30 -5.04 -1.56
C GLY A 445 7.99 -5.62 -2.79
N HIS A 446 8.42 -6.91 -2.70
CA HIS A 446 9.00 -7.64 -3.82
C HIS A 446 7.92 -8.40 -4.62
N GLY A 447 8.24 -8.70 -5.89
CA GLY A 447 7.38 -9.40 -6.84
C GLY A 447 7.65 -10.89 -7.03
N LEU A 448 8.52 -11.50 -6.22
CA LEU A 448 8.92 -12.91 -6.41
C LEU A 448 7.74 -13.89 -6.31
N ILE A 449 6.69 -13.54 -5.59
CA ILE A 449 5.46 -14.34 -5.47
C ILE A 449 4.43 -13.94 -6.53
N ASP A 450 4.70 -12.86 -7.28
CA ASP A 450 3.81 -12.32 -8.31
C ASP A 450 4.33 -12.59 -9.73
N MET A 451 5.27 -13.55 -9.90
CA MET A 451 5.91 -13.85 -11.18
C MET A 451 4.91 -14.25 -12.28
N ALA A 452 3.78 -14.85 -11.94
CA ALA A 452 2.72 -15.13 -12.90
C ALA A 452 2.16 -13.85 -13.57
N SER A 453 2.23 -12.71 -12.89
CA SER A 453 1.83 -11.41 -13.45
C SER A 453 2.89 -10.88 -14.42
N TYR A 454 4.17 -11.02 -14.07
CA TYR A 454 5.29 -10.68 -14.95
C TYR A 454 5.32 -11.59 -16.20
N ASP A 455 5.04 -12.88 -16.04
CA ASP A 455 4.96 -13.83 -17.15
C ASP A 455 3.93 -13.38 -18.17
N LYS A 456 2.71 -13.03 -17.74
CA LYS A 456 1.67 -12.47 -18.62
C LYS A 456 2.11 -11.16 -19.31
N TYR A 457 2.80 -10.27 -18.57
CA TYR A 457 3.33 -9.05 -19.17
C TYR A 457 4.35 -9.36 -20.26
N LEU A 458 5.31 -10.23 -20.00
CA LEU A 458 6.37 -10.62 -20.95
C LEU A 458 5.82 -11.37 -22.16
N GLN A 459 4.69 -12.08 -22.01
CA GLN A 459 3.99 -12.74 -23.13
C GLN A 459 3.11 -11.77 -23.95
N GLY A 460 2.89 -10.55 -23.45
CA GLY A 460 2.01 -9.57 -24.10
C GLY A 460 0.52 -9.81 -23.86
N ASP A 461 0.18 -10.56 -22.82
CA ASP A 461 -1.21 -10.93 -22.47
C ASP A 461 -1.87 -9.92 -21.53
N LEU A 462 -1.14 -8.89 -21.06
CA LEU A 462 -1.72 -7.81 -20.26
C LEU A 462 -2.27 -6.69 -21.14
N VAL A 463 -3.33 -6.06 -20.67
CA VAL A 463 -3.96 -4.90 -21.30
C VAL A 463 -4.12 -3.76 -20.28
N ASN A 464 -4.18 -2.54 -20.77
CA ASN A 464 -4.50 -1.38 -19.95
C ASN A 464 -6.00 -1.33 -19.65
N TYR A 465 -6.33 -0.81 -18.47
CA TYR A 465 -7.70 -0.52 -18.05
C TYR A 465 -7.78 0.92 -17.56
N SER A 466 -8.73 1.66 -18.06
CA SER A 466 -9.10 3.00 -17.57
C SER A 466 -10.60 3.03 -17.37
N LEU A 467 -11.05 3.65 -16.29
CA LEU A 467 -12.48 3.96 -16.14
C LEU A 467 -12.85 5.12 -17.03
N SER A 468 -14.02 5.08 -17.64
CA SER A 468 -14.62 6.24 -18.29
C SER A 468 -15.20 7.20 -17.25
N ASP A 469 -15.43 8.46 -17.63
CA ASP A 469 -16.09 9.44 -16.76
C ASP A 469 -17.55 9.04 -16.49
N GLU A 470 -18.20 8.40 -17.47
CA GLU A 470 -19.55 7.87 -17.36
C GLU A 470 -19.62 6.75 -16.30
N GLU A 471 -18.70 5.78 -16.33
CA GLU A 471 -18.65 4.69 -15.33
C GLU A 471 -18.42 5.23 -13.91
N ILE A 472 -17.55 6.24 -13.76
CA ILE A 472 -17.32 6.89 -12.46
C ILE A 472 -18.60 7.60 -11.99
N ALA A 473 -19.26 8.36 -12.87
CA ALA A 473 -20.48 9.08 -12.54
C ALA A 473 -21.61 8.13 -12.13
N GLU A 474 -21.82 7.03 -12.87
CA GLU A 474 -22.81 6.00 -12.56
C GLU A 474 -22.57 5.35 -11.18
N ASN A 475 -21.31 5.02 -10.85
CA ASN A 475 -20.98 4.44 -9.55
C ASN A 475 -21.22 5.44 -8.39
N LEU A 476 -20.87 6.70 -8.58
CA LEU A 476 -21.09 7.74 -7.58
C LEU A 476 -22.58 8.09 -7.41
N GLU A 477 -23.39 8.01 -8.48
CA GLU A 477 -24.83 8.24 -8.43
C GLU A 477 -25.54 7.15 -7.62
N LYS A 478 -25.14 5.87 -7.76
CA LYS A 478 -25.71 4.73 -7.00
C LYS A 478 -25.63 4.92 -5.50
N ILE A 479 -24.54 5.45 -4.99
CA ILE A 479 -24.37 5.67 -3.54
C ILE A 479 -25.04 6.94 -3.04
N GLY A 480 -25.38 7.88 -3.94
CA GLY A 480 -26.05 9.13 -3.57
C GLY A 480 -25.29 9.98 -2.54
N SER A 481 -26.01 10.72 -1.71
CA SER A 481 -25.45 11.44 -0.55
C SER A 481 -25.74 10.63 0.71
N LEU A 482 -24.71 10.11 1.36
CA LEU A 482 -24.82 9.29 2.58
C LEU A 482 -24.77 10.11 3.88
N ALA A 483 -24.49 11.41 3.82
CA ALA A 483 -24.43 12.32 4.97
C ALA A 483 -25.01 13.69 4.68
#